data_5c6168bf4ccd78d5071a1ce71fde56e0
#
_entry.id   5c6168bf4ccd78d5071a1ce71fde56e0
#
_cell.length_a   1.000
_cell.length_b   1.000
_cell.length_c   1.000
_cell.angle_alpha   90.00
_cell.angle_beta   90.00
_cell.angle_gamma   90.00
#
_symmetry.space_group_name_H-M   'P 1'
#
loop_
_entity.id
_entity.type
_entity.pdbx_description
1 polymer ?
#
loop_
_entity_poly.entity_id
_entity_poly.type
_entity_poly.pdbx_seq_one_letter_code
_entity_poly.pdbx_strand_id
1 'polypeptide(L)'
;MTKTCQQHEGHAFAQKQPSCSPRPGFQTLITLLLFLFFFPFVHATAEDDAGDSDKKHDSYSQGVKRGERLFYGLVEGKFEGNACADCHNTMEIDTFNWNPNAWEIAHKYKERSIEEFTRAVMNPTGRTMSEVHESFSLNEAEVALVKEFLDHFEEQGLTKRKPVINKILLFLLLGVLLTWIVIEVVFLKKVKRKWILGVLFSGALGWQVILLLDAGISLGRQENYEPDQPIKFSHMVHVTDNQIDCKYCHHTVGQSKSAGFPEVDLCMNCHIIVRDGTHSGMHEISKVVSAHENNESIEWIRVHNLQDHVFFSHAQHVEVVGIDCQTCHGPVEEMHRVRQVSDLSMGWCINCHRDTEVQFFDNAFYEKYEELHRAMKSGEISRVTAEQVGGAECSKCHY
;
A
#
# COMPACT_ATOMS: atom_id res chain seq x y z
N MET A 1 -29.22 45.02 35.22
CA MET A 1 -30.13 43.92 34.91
C MET A 1 -29.31 42.80 34.25
N THR A 2 -28.91 41.92 35.09
CA THR A 2 -28.05 40.74 34.81
C THR A 2 -28.91 39.60 34.29
N LYS A 3 -28.59 39.04 33.12
CA LYS A 3 -29.14 37.75 32.64
C LYS A 3 -28.04 36.70 32.66
N THR A 4 -28.20 35.80 33.60
CA THR A 4 -27.45 34.56 33.79
C THR A 4 -27.75 33.60 32.64
N CYS A 5 -26.74 33.11 31.93
CA CYS A 5 -26.85 31.94 31.06
C CYS A 5 -26.51 30.69 31.87
N GLN A 6 -27.47 29.79 31.98
CA GLN A 6 -27.28 28.45 32.50
C GLN A 6 -26.53 27.60 31.44
N GLN A 7 -25.42 27.00 31.85
CA GLN A 7 -24.75 25.95 31.14
C GLN A 7 -25.53 24.63 31.29
N HIS A 8 -25.92 24.02 30.18
CA HIS A 8 -26.31 22.62 30.12
C HIS A 8 -25.04 21.78 29.94
N GLU A 9 -24.69 21.07 30.98
CA GLU A 9 -23.69 20.02 30.92
C GLU A 9 -24.23 18.83 30.15
N GLY A 10 -23.72 18.63 28.93
CA GLY A 10 -23.90 17.43 28.16
C GLY A 10 -22.81 16.44 28.55
N HIS A 11 -23.18 15.36 29.22
CA HIS A 11 -22.29 14.22 29.47
C HIS A 11 -21.92 13.52 28.16
N ALA A 12 -20.75 13.82 27.63
CA ALA A 12 -20.12 13.03 26.59
C ALA A 12 -19.46 11.79 27.25
N PHE A 13 -20.03 10.62 27.04
CA PHE A 13 -19.39 9.34 27.35
C PHE A 13 -18.24 9.14 26.36
N ALA A 14 -17.04 9.51 26.79
CA ALA A 14 -15.82 9.11 26.08
C ALA A 14 -15.55 7.63 26.41
N GLN A 15 -15.88 6.74 25.52
CA GLN A 15 -15.40 5.36 25.53
C GLN A 15 -13.88 5.37 25.29
N LYS A 16 -13.16 5.03 26.33
CA LYS A 16 -11.71 4.81 26.32
C LYS A 16 -11.45 3.51 25.59
N GLN A 17 -11.00 3.60 24.35
CA GLN A 17 -10.46 2.43 23.62
C GLN A 17 -9.21 1.92 24.35
N PRO A 18 -9.06 0.60 24.54
CA PRO A 18 -7.80 0.03 25.00
C PRO A 18 -6.79 0.09 23.85
N SER A 19 -5.87 1.02 23.90
CA SER A 19 -4.70 1.03 23.04
C SER A 19 -3.77 -0.11 23.46
N CYS A 20 -3.73 -1.20 22.72
CA CYS A 20 -2.63 -2.16 22.78
C CYS A 20 -1.39 -1.53 22.12
N SER A 21 -0.60 -0.81 22.89
CA SER A 21 0.73 -0.41 22.46
C SER A 21 1.70 -1.59 22.67
N PRO A 22 2.50 -1.97 21.67
CA PRO A 22 3.59 -2.92 21.89
C PRO A 22 4.64 -2.26 22.78
N ARG A 23 5.04 -2.96 23.84
CA ARG A 23 6.12 -2.52 24.74
C ARG A 23 7.43 -2.40 23.94
N PRO A 24 8.05 -1.22 23.83
CA PRO A 24 9.37 -1.07 23.24
C PRO A 24 10.42 -1.38 24.31
N GLY A 25 10.90 -2.61 24.35
CA GLY A 25 11.86 -2.95 25.41
C GLY A 25 12.98 -3.91 25.00
N PHE A 26 12.79 -4.70 23.98
CA PHE A 26 13.77 -5.75 23.66
C PHE A 26 14.53 -5.52 22.34
N GLN A 27 13.97 -4.85 21.37
CA GLN A 27 14.64 -4.56 20.09
C GLN A 27 15.68 -3.45 20.18
N THR A 28 15.47 -2.44 21.03
CA THR A 28 16.39 -1.29 21.14
C THR A 28 17.73 -1.66 21.79
N LEU A 29 17.76 -2.64 22.69
CA LEU A 29 19.00 -3.04 23.35
C LEU A 29 19.90 -3.91 22.45
N ILE A 30 19.29 -4.73 21.60
CA ILE A 30 20.01 -5.58 20.64
C ILE A 30 20.59 -4.74 19.49
N THR A 31 19.86 -3.74 19.03
CA THR A 31 20.32 -2.86 17.94
C THR A 31 21.52 -1.98 18.39
N LEU A 32 21.53 -1.53 19.64
CA LEU A 32 22.64 -0.72 20.16
C LEU A 32 23.93 -1.52 20.37
N LEU A 33 23.83 -2.78 20.77
CA LEU A 33 25.00 -3.65 20.94
C LEU A 33 25.60 -4.13 19.60
N LEU A 34 24.79 -4.24 18.55
CA LEU A 34 25.27 -4.62 17.22
C LEU A 34 25.89 -3.43 16.45
N PHE A 35 25.45 -2.20 16.72
CA PHE A 35 26.04 -1.00 16.08
C PHE A 35 27.47 -0.69 16.56
N LEU A 36 27.87 -1.14 17.75
CA LEU A 36 29.23 -0.94 18.29
C LEU A 36 30.26 -1.97 17.78
N PHE A 37 29.83 -3.05 17.14
CA PHE A 37 30.74 -4.11 16.68
C PHE A 37 30.95 -4.20 15.16
N PHE A 38 30.21 -3.44 14.36
CA PHE A 38 30.20 -3.57 12.90
C PHE A 38 30.67 -2.32 12.12
N PHE A 39 31.35 -1.36 12.75
CA PHE A 39 32.08 -0.35 11.98
C PHE A 39 33.58 -0.59 12.06
N PRO A 40 34.16 -1.31 11.09
CA PRO A 40 35.39 -0.84 10.53
C PRO A 40 35.30 -0.76 9.00
N PHE A 41 35.54 0.47 8.50
CA PHE A 41 36.24 0.76 7.26
C PHE A 41 36.08 -0.27 6.12
N VAL A 42 35.12 -0.08 5.25
CA VAL A 42 35.26 -0.45 3.85
C VAL A 42 35.37 0.85 3.05
N HIS A 43 36.60 1.27 2.83
CA HIS A 43 36.93 2.01 1.61
C HIS A 43 36.76 1.00 0.47
N ALA A 44 35.59 0.98 -0.13
CA ALA A 44 35.42 0.39 -1.44
C ALA A 44 36.00 1.37 -2.45
N THR A 45 37.20 1.10 -2.91
CA THR A 45 37.66 1.60 -4.20
C THR A 45 36.66 1.09 -5.20
N ALA A 46 35.94 1.99 -5.85
CA ALA A 46 35.17 1.71 -7.03
C ALA A 46 36.19 1.32 -8.13
N GLU A 47 36.38 0.03 -8.33
CA GLU A 47 36.90 -0.46 -9.58
C GLU A 47 35.70 -0.48 -10.53
N ASP A 48 35.77 0.41 -11.52
CA ASP A 48 34.89 0.49 -12.66
C ASP A 48 34.81 -0.87 -13.35
N ASP A 49 33.68 -1.55 -13.19
CA ASP A 49 33.32 -2.69 -14.05
C ASP A 49 32.80 -2.13 -15.39
N ALA A 50 33.74 -1.65 -16.20
CA ALA A 50 33.53 -1.06 -17.52
C ALA A 50 33.43 -2.15 -18.60
N GLY A 51 32.74 -3.25 -18.33
CA GLY A 51 32.78 -4.43 -19.23
C GLY A 51 31.49 -4.74 -20.00
N ASP A 52 30.31 -4.25 -19.58
CA ASP A 52 29.04 -4.68 -20.22
C ASP A 52 28.02 -3.56 -20.48
N SER A 53 28.35 -2.31 -20.15
CA SER A 53 27.46 -1.16 -20.41
C SER A 53 27.58 -0.58 -21.83
N ASP A 54 28.67 -0.86 -22.52
CA ASP A 54 28.94 -0.23 -23.82
C ASP A 54 28.14 -0.78 -25.00
N LYS A 55 27.51 -1.95 -24.88
CA LYS A 55 26.68 -2.51 -25.97
C LYS A 55 25.21 -2.04 -25.96
N LYS A 56 24.74 -1.45 -24.89
CA LYS A 56 23.37 -0.89 -24.77
C LYS A 56 23.33 0.62 -25.08
N HIS A 57 24.45 1.28 -25.14
CA HIS A 57 24.57 2.74 -25.24
C HIS A 57 24.54 3.31 -26.67
N ASP A 58 24.64 2.45 -27.69
CA ASP A 58 24.81 2.90 -29.08
C ASP A 58 23.51 3.17 -29.86
N SER A 59 22.33 2.95 -29.24
CA SER A 59 21.04 3.19 -29.90
C SER A 59 20.30 4.46 -29.43
N TYR A 60 20.89 5.24 -28.52
CA TYR A 60 20.29 6.48 -28.05
C TYR A 60 20.44 7.58 -29.09
N SER A 61 19.38 7.84 -29.87
CA SER A 61 19.40 8.92 -30.85
C SER A 61 19.69 10.27 -30.19
N GLN A 62 20.29 11.21 -30.93
CA GLN A 62 20.50 12.56 -30.40
C GLN A 62 19.16 13.23 -30.05
N GLY A 63 18.07 12.86 -30.73
CA GLY A 63 16.71 13.30 -30.44
C GLY A 63 16.25 12.87 -29.05
N VAL A 64 16.37 11.57 -28.75
CA VAL A 64 16.00 11.01 -27.43
C VAL A 64 16.78 11.68 -26.30
N LYS A 65 18.10 11.87 -26.44
CA LYS A 65 18.95 12.57 -25.43
C LYS A 65 18.50 14.01 -25.20
N ARG A 66 18.11 14.70 -26.25
CA ARG A 66 17.64 16.08 -26.13
C ARG A 66 16.23 16.14 -25.53
N GLY A 67 15.36 15.20 -25.90
CA GLY A 67 14.04 15.03 -25.30
C GLY A 67 14.12 14.74 -23.81
N GLU A 68 15.03 13.84 -23.41
CA GLU A 68 15.31 13.54 -22.00
C GLU A 68 15.73 14.80 -21.24
N ARG A 69 16.66 15.59 -21.78
CA ARG A 69 17.11 16.83 -21.13
C ARG A 69 15.99 17.86 -21.00
N LEU A 70 15.11 17.95 -21.99
CA LEU A 70 13.91 18.79 -21.91
C LEU A 70 12.96 18.28 -20.83
N PHE A 71 12.69 16.98 -20.80
CA PHE A 71 11.80 16.38 -19.81
C PHE A 71 12.27 16.61 -18.37
N TYR A 72 13.59 16.53 -18.13
CA TYR A 72 14.20 16.78 -16.81
C TYR A 72 14.50 18.29 -16.54
N GLY A 73 14.09 19.21 -17.42
CA GLY A 73 14.31 20.64 -17.22
C GLY A 73 15.79 21.08 -17.32
N LEU A 74 16.63 20.27 -17.94
CA LEU A 74 18.08 20.54 -18.07
C LEU A 74 18.44 21.49 -19.24
N VAL A 75 17.44 22.14 -19.84
CA VAL A 75 17.61 23.12 -20.91
C VAL A 75 17.16 24.49 -20.39
N GLU A 76 18.12 25.41 -20.27
CA GLU A 76 17.87 26.74 -19.72
C GLU A 76 16.82 27.54 -20.53
N GLY A 77 15.99 28.30 -19.80
CA GLY A 77 15.00 29.22 -20.39
C GLY A 77 13.76 28.54 -20.99
N LYS A 78 13.55 27.25 -20.71
CA LYS A 78 12.38 26.50 -21.19
C LYS A 78 11.28 26.33 -20.16
N PHE A 79 11.61 26.46 -18.90
CA PHE A 79 10.70 26.28 -17.77
C PHE A 79 10.86 27.45 -16.80
N GLU A 80 9.76 28.10 -16.46
CA GLU A 80 9.69 29.09 -15.38
C GLU A 80 9.13 28.42 -14.13
N GLY A 81 9.89 27.49 -13.53
CA GLY A 81 9.46 26.71 -12.38
C GLY A 81 9.72 25.22 -12.55
N ASN A 82 8.68 24.40 -12.42
CA ASN A 82 8.79 22.94 -12.47
C ASN A 82 9.00 22.41 -13.89
N ALA A 83 9.86 21.41 -14.03
CA ALA A 83 10.01 20.62 -15.25
C ALA A 83 9.00 19.46 -15.31
N CYS A 84 8.92 18.77 -16.45
CA CYS A 84 8.01 17.62 -16.58
C CYS A 84 8.28 16.54 -15.52
N ALA A 85 9.56 16.21 -15.28
CA ALA A 85 9.98 15.17 -14.34
C ALA A 85 9.64 15.49 -12.87
N ASP A 86 9.41 16.73 -12.51
CA ASP A 86 9.04 17.11 -11.13
C ASP A 86 7.63 16.63 -10.76
N CYS A 87 6.76 16.51 -11.77
CA CYS A 87 5.40 16.02 -11.60
C CYS A 87 5.21 14.61 -12.19
N HIS A 88 5.89 14.29 -13.28
CA HIS A 88 5.77 13.04 -14.03
C HIS A 88 6.98 12.14 -13.78
N ASN A 89 6.92 11.34 -12.71
CA ASN A 89 8.06 10.53 -12.25
C ASN A 89 8.52 9.49 -13.29
N THR A 90 9.83 9.30 -13.39
CA THR A 90 10.47 8.25 -14.18
C THR A 90 10.88 7.03 -13.35
N MET A 91 10.72 7.12 -12.02
CA MET A 91 11.02 6.03 -11.08
C MET A 91 9.76 5.62 -10.33
N GLU A 92 9.71 4.37 -9.88
CA GLU A 92 8.71 3.94 -8.90
C GLU A 92 8.92 4.74 -7.60
N ILE A 93 7.83 5.33 -7.07
CA ILE A 93 7.83 6.07 -5.81
C ILE A 93 6.94 5.38 -4.79
N ASP A 94 7.34 5.46 -3.52
CA ASP A 94 6.58 4.84 -2.41
C ASP A 94 5.41 5.71 -1.93
N THR A 95 5.37 6.97 -2.34
CA THR A 95 4.32 7.92 -1.96
C THR A 95 3.24 8.02 -3.02
N PHE A 96 2.01 8.25 -2.59
CA PHE A 96 0.90 8.47 -3.51
C PHE A 96 1.12 9.75 -4.34
N ASN A 97 1.01 9.61 -5.66
CA ASN A 97 1.11 10.71 -6.60
C ASN A 97 -0.08 10.69 -7.57
N TRP A 98 -0.82 11.78 -7.62
CA TRP A 98 -1.96 11.94 -8.52
C TRP A 98 -1.57 12.09 -9.99
N ASN A 99 -0.37 12.65 -10.25
CA ASN A 99 0.07 12.89 -11.61
C ASN A 99 0.38 11.56 -12.32
N PRO A 100 0.06 11.43 -13.61
CA PRO A 100 0.49 10.29 -14.39
C PRO A 100 2.02 10.24 -14.41
N ASN A 101 2.61 9.06 -14.21
CA ASN A 101 4.04 8.91 -14.38
C ASN A 101 4.46 8.93 -15.86
N ALA A 102 5.75 9.02 -16.13
CA ALA A 102 6.27 9.10 -17.49
C ALA A 102 5.85 7.91 -18.37
N TRP A 103 5.77 6.70 -17.79
CA TRP A 103 5.33 5.51 -18.50
C TRP A 103 3.83 5.57 -18.85
N GLU A 104 2.97 6.00 -17.92
CA GLU A 104 1.52 6.17 -18.18
C GLU A 104 1.26 7.18 -19.29
N ILE A 105 2.03 8.29 -19.34
CA ILE A 105 1.94 9.27 -20.41
C ILE A 105 2.39 8.65 -21.73
N ALA A 106 3.55 8.02 -21.75
CA ALA A 106 4.10 7.36 -22.92
C ALA A 106 3.13 6.34 -23.50
N HIS A 107 2.59 5.45 -22.65
CA HIS A 107 1.62 4.44 -23.04
C HIS A 107 0.32 5.04 -23.60
N LYS A 108 -0.21 6.10 -22.96
CA LYS A 108 -1.43 6.79 -23.41
C LYS A 108 -1.27 7.41 -24.81
N TYR A 109 -0.08 7.93 -25.13
CA TYR A 109 0.17 8.66 -26.38
C TYR A 109 0.97 7.84 -27.41
N LYS A 110 1.24 6.56 -27.17
CA LYS A 110 2.03 5.68 -28.05
C LYS A 110 1.50 5.65 -29.49
N GLU A 111 0.20 5.43 -29.65
CA GLU A 111 -0.44 5.32 -30.96
C GLU A 111 -1.11 6.60 -31.43
N ARG A 112 -0.95 7.70 -30.66
CA ARG A 112 -1.55 8.98 -30.98
C ARG A 112 -0.62 9.88 -31.78
N SER A 113 -1.22 10.76 -32.58
CA SER A 113 -0.45 11.68 -33.41
C SER A 113 0.35 12.68 -32.59
N ILE A 114 1.42 13.21 -33.19
CA ILE A 114 2.25 14.24 -32.54
C ILE A 114 1.45 15.52 -32.29
N GLU A 115 0.50 15.86 -33.16
CA GLU A 115 -0.36 17.03 -33.00
C GLU A 115 -1.27 16.90 -31.78
N GLU A 116 -1.76 15.68 -31.50
CA GLU A 116 -2.58 15.41 -30.32
C GLU A 116 -1.76 15.52 -29.04
N PHE A 117 -0.55 14.96 -29.03
CA PHE A 117 0.38 15.10 -27.90
C PHE A 117 0.79 16.55 -27.67
N THR A 118 1.15 17.29 -28.75
CA THR A 118 1.51 18.71 -28.67
C THR A 118 0.36 19.54 -28.09
N ARG A 119 -0.87 19.26 -28.52
CA ARG A 119 -2.05 19.93 -27.98
C ARG A 119 -2.22 19.66 -26.48
N ALA A 120 -1.99 18.43 -26.04
CA ALA A 120 -2.10 18.06 -24.63
C ALA A 120 -1.03 18.73 -23.75
N VAL A 121 0.15 19.01 -24.30
CA VAL A 121 1.25 19.67 -23.58
C VAL A 121 1.09 21.19 -23.59
N MET A 122 0.82 21.79 -24.76
CA MET A 122 0.83 23.25 -24.95
C MET A 122 -0.53 23.91 -24.69
N ASN A 123 -1.63 23.20 -24.92
CA ASN A 123 -2.99 23.69 -24.72
C ASN A 123 -3.82 22.62 -24.00
N PRO A 124 -3.45 22.25 -22.78
CA PRO A 124 -4.14 21.18 -22.04
C PRO A 124 -5.58 21.59 -21.72
N THR A 125 -6.44 20.58 -21.68
CA THR A 125 -7.80 20.72 -21.17
C THR A 125 -7.81 20.39 -19.68
N GLY A 126 -8.56 21.16 -18.89
CA GLY A 126 -8.62 21.03 -17.44
C GLY A 126 -7.80 22.08 -16.71
N ARG A 127 -8.36 22.56 -15.62
CA ARG A 127 -7.81 23.68 -14.85
C ARG A 127 -6.41 23.42 -14.33
N THR A 128 -6.23 22.29 -13.65
CA THR A 128 -4.96 21.93 -12.98
C THR A 128 -3.81 21.81 -13.98
N MET A 129 -4.04 21.15 -15.12
CA MET A 129 -3.01 21.01 -16.16
C MET A 129 -2.69 22.36 -16.84
N SER A 130 -3.71 23.17 -17.09
CA SER A 130 -3.50 24.49 -17.73
C SER A 130 -2.64 25.40 -16.86
N GLU A 131 -2.94 25.48 -15.55
CA GLU A 131 -2.18 26.32 -14.61
C GLU A 131 -0.69 25.93 -14.53
N VAL A 132 -0.37 24.64 -14.59
CA VAL A 132 1.03 24.16 -14.49
C VAL A 132 1.76 24.28 -15.83
N HIS A 133 1.12 23.91 -16.94
CA HIS A 133 1.76 23.90 -18.26
C HIS A 133 1.90 25.28 -18.89
N GLU A 134 1.19 26.30 -18.39
CA GLU A 134 1.28 27.67 -18.86
C GLU A 134 2.69 28.27 -18.72
N SER A 135 3.50 27.74 -17.79
CA SER A 135 4.88 28.16 -17.55
C SER A 135 5.91 27.59 -18.54
N PHE A 136 5.50 26.71 -19.47
CA PHE A 136 6.41 26.04 -20.39
C PHE A 136 6.64 26.86 -21.66
N SER A 137 7.90 27.21 -21.93
CA SER A 137 8.32 27.93 -23.16
C SER A 137 8.88 26.97 -24.22
N LEU A 138 8.12 25.87 -24.49
CA LEU A 138 8.49 24.86 -25.49
C LEU A 138 7.90 25.21 -26.86
N ASN A 139 8.61 24.87 -27.93
CA ASN A 139 8.06 24.88 -29.29
C ASN A 139 7.65 23.45 -29.73
N GLU A 140 6.90 23.34 -30.83
CA GLU A 140 6.39 22.06 -31.33
C GLU A 140 7.50 21.03 -31.61
N ALA A 141 8.65 21.49 -32.13
CA ALA A 141 9.78 20.60 -32.38
C ALA A 141 10.39 20.06 -31.07
N GLU A 142 10.41 20.85 -30.02
CA GLU A 142 10.88 20.42 -28.69
C GLU A 142 9.89 19.45 -28.01
N VAL A 143 8.59 19.67 -28.16
CA VAL A 143 7.57 18.74 -27.71
C VAL A 143 7.67 17.40 -28.46
N ALA A 144 7.99 17.42 -29.76
CA ALA A 144 8.23 16.22 -30.53
C ALA A 144 9.44 15.42 -30.01
N LEU A 145 10.51 16.09 -29.58
CA LEU A 145 11.66 15.44 -28.94
C LEU A 145 11.30 14.82 -27.58
N VAL A 146 10.45 15.51 -26.79
CA VAL A 146 9.94 14.93 -25.53
C VAL A 146 9.11 13.68 -25.81
N LYS A 147 8.28 13.67 -26.85
CA LYS A 147 7.54 12.46 -27.25
C LYS A 147 8.47 11.34 -27.67
N GLU A 148 9.52 11.63 -28.47
CA GLU A 148 10.52 10.63 -28.86
C GLU A 148 11.22 9.99 -27.64
N PHE A 149 11.53 10.79 -26.61
CA PHE A 149 12.05 10.29 -25.34
C PHE A 149 11.02 9.42 -24.60
N LEU A 150 9.77 9.84 -24.52
CA LEU A 150 8.72 9.09 -23.84
C LEU A 150 8.42 7.75 -24.55
N ASP A 151 8.37 7.74 -25.88
CA ASP A 151 8.17 6.53 -26.68
C ASP A 151 9.31 5.50 -26.41
N HIS A 152 10.54 5.99 -26.31
CA HIS A 152 11.68 5.16 -25.92
C HIS A 152 11.60 4.69 -24.46
N PHE A 153 11.13 5.57 -23.55
CA PHE A 153 10.97 5.27 -22.13
C PHE A 153 9.87 4.21 -21.88
N GLU A 154 8.83 4.17 -22.68
CA GLU A 154 7.76 3.18 -22.58
C GLU A 154 8.29 1.74 -22.73
N GLU A 155 9.27 1.53 -23.60
CA GLU A 155 9.91 0.23 -23.79
C GLU A 155 10.76 -0.21 -22.58
N GLN A 156 11.34 0.74 -21.85
CA GLN A 156 12.18 0.48 -20.69
C GLN A 156 11.38 0.29 -19.39
N GLY A 157 10.23 0.95 -19.29
CA GLY A 157 9.41 1.02 -18.09
C GLY A 157 10.01 1.90 -16.98
N LEU A 158 9.31 1.98 -15.86
CA LEU A 158 9.76 2.74 -14.69
C LEU A 158 11.02 2.11 -14.08
N THR A 159 11.97 2.95 -13.71
CA THR A 159 13.18 2.50 -13.00
C THR A 159 12.80 2.04 -11.60
N LYS A 160 13.03 0.76 -11.31
CA LYS A 160 12.79 0.20 -9.98
C LYS A 160 13.89 0.60 -9.01
N ARG A 161 13.53 0.99 -7.79
CA ARG A 161 14.50 1.10 -6.70
C ARG A 161 15.14 -0.27 -6.47
N LYS A 162 16.46 -0.36 -6.61
CA LYS A 162 17.19 -1.57 -6.25
C LYS A 162 17.13 -1.72 -4.73
N PRO A 163 16.60 -2.83 -4.19
CA PRO A 163 16.65 -3.06 -2.75
C PRO A 163 18.13 -3.12 -2.32
N VAL A 164 18.50 -2.29 -1.35
CA VAL A 164 19.90 -2.15 -0.88
C VAL A 164 20.43 -3.49 -0.34
N ILE A 165 19.58 -4.29 0.31
CA ILE A 165 19.92 -5.66 0.73
C ILE A 165 18.66 -6.52 0.65
N ASN A 166 18.70 -7.62 -0.11
CA ASN A 166 17.65 -8.62 -0.09
C ASN A 166 17.85 -9.53 1.14
N LYS A 167 16.78 -9.79 1.92
CA LYS A 167 16.77 -10.69 3.08
C LYS A 167 17.35 -12.08 2.72
N ILE A 168 17.09 -12.56 1.51
CA ILE A 168 17.62 -13.84 1.00
C ILE A 168 19.16 -13.78 0.85
N LEU A 169 19.68 -12.70 0.27
CA LEU A 169 21.13 -12.52 0.10
C LEU A 169 21.82 -12.46 1.46
N LEU A 170 21.25 -11.72 2.43
CA LEU A 170 21.78 -11.66 3.80
C LEU A 170 21.79 -13.05 4.45
N PHE A 171 20.71 -13.82 4.31
CA PHE A 171 20.63 -15.19 4.83
C PHE A 171 21.74 -16.09 4.24
N LEU A 172 21.96 -16.01 2.93
CA LEU A 172 23.01 -16.77 2.25
C LEU A 172 24.42 -16.35 2.71
N LEU A 173 24.68 -15.04 2.86
CA LEU A 173 25.96 -14.53 3.36
C LEU A 173 26.25 -15.01 4.78
N LEU A 174 25.24 -15.00 5.66
CA LEU A 174 25.37 -15.56 7.01
C LEU A 174 25.64 -17.06 6.97
N GLY A 175 25.03 -17.79 6.05
CA GLY A 175 25.29 -19.23 5.84
C GLY A 175 26.74 -19.51 5.40
N VAL A 176 27.26 -18.72 4.48
CA VAL A 176 28.67 -18.79 4.05
C VAL A 176 29.62 -18.50 5.22
N LEU A 177 29.30 -17.47 6.03
CA LEU A 177 30.06 -17.12 7.23
C LEU A 177 30.09 -18.28 8.24
N LEU A 178 28.94 -18.87 8.52
CA LEU A 178 28.86 -20.03 9.46
C LEU A 178 29.68 -21.22 8.93
N THR A 179 29.56 -21.52 7.64
CA THR A 179 30.35 -22.58 7.00
C THR A 179 31.85 -22.32 7.12
N TRP A 180 32.28 -21.08 6.86
CA TRP A 180 33.68 -20.68 7.02
C TRP A 180 34.18 -20.85 8.46
N ILE A 181 33.36 -20.42 9.47
CA ILE A 181 33.72 -20.56 10.88
C ILE A 181 33.90 -22.04 11.24
N VAL A 182 33.02 -22.93 10.77
CA VAL A 182 33.14 -24.37 11.01
C VAL A 182 34.45 -24.94 10.39
N ILE A 183 34.75 -24.58 9.14
CA ILE A 183 35.99 -24.98 8.47
C ILE A 183 37.22 -24.47 9.23
N GLU A 184 37.19 -23.21 9.71
CA GLU A 184 38.30 -22.65 10.48
C GLU A 184 38.52 -23.37 11.81
N VAL A 185 37.45 -23.70 12.54
CA VAL A 185 37.55 -24.39 13.85
C VAL A 185 38.01 -25.84 13.69
N VAL A 186 37.53 -26.55 12.67
CA VAL A 186 37.79 -27.99 12.48
C VAL A 186 39.08 -28.23 11.75
N PHE A 187 39.31 -27.56 10.61
CA PHE A 187 40.39 -27.87 9.65
C PHE A 187 41.55 -26.88 9.71
N LEU A 188 41.29 -25.59 9.56
CA LEU A 188 42.36 -24.60 9.34
C LEU A 188 43.09 -24.23 10.64
N LYS A 189 42.38 -24.06 11.74
CA LYS A 189 42.89 -23.75 13.10
C LYS A 189 43.85 -22.53 13.15
N LYS A 190 43.71 -21.59 12.22
CA LYS A 190 44.60 -20.43 12.07
C LYS A 190 44.28 -19.33 13.12
N VAL A 191 42.99 -19.17 13.47
CA VAL A 191 42.57 -18.15 14.42
C VAL A 191 42.85 -18.58 15.85
N LYS A 192 43.80 -17.89 16.51
CA LYS A 192 44.23 -18.20 17.90
C LYS A 192 43.15 -17.92 18.93
N ARG A 193 42.33 -16.89 18.76
CA ARG A 193 41.29 -16.45 19.70
C ARG A 193 39.93 -17.10 19.39
N LYS A 194 39.76 -18.35 19.75
CA LYS A 194 38.57 -19.15 19.44
C LYS A 194 37.24 -18.58 19.98
N TRP A 195 37.29 -17.78 21.06
CA TRP A 195 36.12 -17.14 21.63
C TRP A 195 35.46 -16.17 20.63
N ILE A 196 36.26 -15.48 19.79
CA ILE A 196 35.75 -14.57 18.74
C ILE A 196 34.90 -15.38 17.74
N LEU A 197 35.41 -16.54 17.31
CA LEU A 197 34.65 -17.42 16.39
C LEU A 197 33.36 -17.91 17.04
N GLY A 198 33.37 -18.17 18.34
CA GLY A 198 32.16 -18.56 19.10
C GLY A 198 31.11 -17.43 19.12
N VAL A 199 31.53 -16.19 19.37
CA VAL A 199 30.60 -15.03 19.36
C VAL A 199 30.04 -14.78 17.95
N LEU A 200 30.89 -14.80 16.93
CA LEU A 200 30.46 -14.64 15.53
C LEU A 200 29.50 -15.75 15.10
N PHE A 201 29.78 -16.99 15.47
CA PHE A 201 28.93 -18.13 15.18
C PHE A 201 27.54 -17.97 15.82
N SER A 202 27.51 -17.67 17.14
CA SER A 202 26.24 -17.50 17.86
C SER A 202 25.43 -16.31 17.34
N GLY A 203 26.10 -15.19 17.00
CA GLY A 203 25.45 -14.02 16.42
C GLY A 203 24.87 -14.31 15.03
N ALA A 204 25.66 -14.92 14.14
CA ALA A 204 25.21 -15.26 12.79
C ALA A 204 24.08 -16.30 12.80
N LEU A 205 24.16 -17.32 13.64
CA LEU A 205 23.12 -18.33 13.81
C LEU A 205 21.84 -17.70 14.37
N GLY A 206 21.96 -16.87 15.42
CA GLY A 206 20.83 -16.18 16.01
C GLY A 206 20.11 -15.29 14.99
N TRP A 207 20.87 -14.57 14.15
CA TRP A 207 20.30 -13.75 13.09
C TRP A 207 19.61 -14.57 12.00
N GLN A 208 20.18 -15.71 11.61
CA GLN A 208 19.52 -16.63 10.67
C GLN A 208 18.20 -17.17 11.23
N VAL A 209 18.17 -17.52 12.53
CA VAL A 209 16.93 -17.96 13.18
C VAL A 209 15.88 -16.85 13.17
N ILE A 210 16.27 -15.60 13.44
CA ILE A 210 15.35 -14.45 13.37
C ILE A 210 14.80 -14.28 11.94
N LEU A 211 15.64 -14.37 10.91
CA LEU A 211 15.19 -14.28 9.52
C LEU A 211 14.23 -15.39 9.12
N LEU A 212 14.46 -16.63 9.63
CA LEU A 212 13.56 -17.75 9.37
C LEU A 212 12.22 -17.59 10.11
N LEU A 213 12.25 -17.12 11.36
CA LEU A 213 11.02 -16.84 12.12
C LEU A 213 10.22 -15.71 11.46
N ASP A 214 10.87 -14.64 11.05
CA ASP A 214 10.22 -13.53 10.34
C ASP A 214 9.57 -14.01 9.04
N ALA A 215 10.30 -14.82 8.23
CA ALA A 215 9.76 -15.40 7.02
C ALA A 215 8.60 -16.37 7.29
N GLY A 216 8.69 -17.20 8.35
CA GLY A 216 7.63 -18.12 8.75
C GLY A 216 6.38 -17.40 9.25
N ILE A 217 6.56 -16.34 10.05
CA ILE A 217 5.46 -15.54 10.58
C ILE A 217 4.79 -14.73 9.47
N SER A 218 5.55 -14.23 8.50
CA SER A 218 5.01 -13.46 7.37
C SER A 218 4.34 -14.34 6.30
N LEU A 219 4.52 -15.66 6.37
CA LEU A 219 3.92 -16.58 5.39
C LEU A 219 2.39 -16.51 5.45
N GLY A 220 1.77 -16.14 4.33
CA GLY A 220 0.31 -16.00 4.21
C GLY A 220 -0.28 -14.75 4.88
N ARG A 221 0.56 -13.87 5.44
CA ARG A 221 0.15 -12.56 5.97
C ARG A 221 0.52 -11.47 4.98
N GLN A 222 -0.43 -10.58 4.72
CA GLN A 222 -0.25 -9.46 3.79
C GLN A 222 -0.35 -8.09 4.50
N GLU A 223 -0.05 -8.06 5.80
CA GLU A 223 -0.04 -6.80 6.56
C GLU A 223 0.87 -5.76 5.89
N ASN A 224 0.37 -4.54 5.76
CA ASN A 224 0.97 -3.43 5.02
C ASN A 224 1.12 -3.65 3.50
N TYR A 225 0.42 -4.64 2.93
CA TYR A 225 0.34 -4.77 1.48
C TYR A 225 -0.47 -3.61 0.90
N GLU A 226 0.15 -2.85 0.02
CA GLU A 226 -0.37 -1.61 -0.57
C GLU A 226 0.00 -1.56 -2.06
N PRO A 227 -0.72 -2.31 -2.91
CA PRO A 227 -0.43 -2.36 -4.34
C PRO A 227 -0.87 -1.07 -5.05
N ASP A 228 -0.19 -0.76 -6.15
CA ASP A 228 -0.70 0.21 -7.11
C ASP A 228 -1.93 -0.35 -7.79
N GLN A 229 -2.94 0.51 -7.95
CA GLN A 229 -4.20 0.16 -8.60
C GLN A 229 -4.22 0.69 -10.05
N PRO A 230 -4.98 0.08 -10.97
CA PRO A 230 -5.09 0.55 -12.36
C PRO A 230 -5.62 1.98 -12.46
N ILE A 231 -6.44 2.38 -11.49
CA ILE A 231 -6.92 3.75 -11.31
C ILE A 231 -6.55 4.20 -9.90
N LYS A 232 -5.94 5.37 -9.78
CA LYS A 232 -5.56 5.98 -8.50
C LYS A 232 -6.81 6.49 -7.76
N PHE A 233 -7.63 5.54 -7.31
CA PHE A 233 -8.83 5.83 -6.53
C PHE A 233 -8.46 6.14 -5.08
N SER A 234 -9.05 7.20 -4.53
CA SER A 234 -8.84 7.61 -3.14
C SER A 234 -10.12 7.52 -2.32
N HIS A 235 -10.11 6.68 -1.30
CA HIS A 235 -11.20 6.65 -0.32
C HIS A 235 -11.28 7.97 0.45
N MET A 236 -10.16 8.61 0.78
CA MET A 236 -10.16 9.89 1.47
C MET A 236 -10.97 10.94 0.72
N VAL A 237 -10.76 11.09 -0.59
CA VAL A 237 -11.51 12.07 -1.40
C VAL A 237 -12.99 11.73 -1.47
N HIS A 238 -13.35 10.45 -1.59
CA HIS A 238 -14.76 10.06 -1.75
C HIS A 238 -15.50 10.00 -0.41
N VAL A 239 -14.89 9.41 0.61
CA VAL A 239 -15.55 9.16 1.90
C VAL A 239 -15.38 10.35 2.84
N THR A 240 -14.15 10.86 3.04
CA THR A 240 -13.91 11.95 4.00
C THR A 240 -14.31 13.29 3.43
N ASP A 241 -13.81 13.64 2.24
CA ASP A 241 -14.06 14.98 1.68
C ASP A 241 -15.47 15.12 1.12
N ASN A 242 -16.00 14.10 0.44
CA ASN A 242 -17.33 14.13 -0.19
C ASN A 242 -18.41 13.40 0.61
N GLN A 243 -18.08 12.80 1.77
CA GLN A 243 -19.02 12.15 2.71
C GLN A 243 -19.89 11.05 2.06
N ILE A 244 -19.32 10.31 1.09
CA ILE A 244 -20.01 9.18 0.47
C ILE A 244 -19.91 7.97 1.40
N ASP A 245 -21.05 7.37 1.74
CA ASP A 245 -21.15 6.20 2.62
C ASP A 245 -20.48 4.96 1.98
N CYS A 246 -19.82 4.14 2.80
CA CYS A 246 -19.16 2.91 2.38
C CYS A 246 -20.10 1.97 1.61
N LYS A 247 -21.34 1.82 2.11
CA LYS A 247 -22.36 0.93 1.53
C LYS A 247 -22.92 1.45 0.20
N TYR A 248 -22.66 2.70 -0.18
CA TYR A 248 -23.03 3.20 -1.49
C TYR A 248 -22.26 2.46 -2.60
N CYS A 249 -20.96 2.27 -2.40
CA CYS A 249 -20.10 1.56 -3.35
C CYS A 249 -20.03 0.05 -3.06
N HIS A 250 -19.95 -0.33 -1.79
CA HIS A 250 -19.88 -1.71 -1.34
C HIS A 250 -21.27 -2.23 -0.91
N HIS A 251 -22.27 -2.07 -1.78
CA HIS A 251 -23.70 -2.32 -1.47
C HIS A 251 -24.00 -3.78 -1.15
N THR A 252 -23.17 -4.73 -1.56
CA THR A 252 -23.36 -6.16 -1.29
C THR A 252 -22.85 -6.61 0.06
N VAL A 253 -22.16 -5.72 0.81
CA VAL A 253 -21.47 -6.06 2.06
C VAL A 253 -22.39 -6.65 3.14
N GLY A 254 -23.61 -6.16 3.24
CA GLY A 254 -24.62 -6.67 4.19
C GLY A 254 -25.37 -7.94 3.73
N GLN A 255 -25.16 -8.40 2.50
CA GLN A 255 -25.94 -9.50 1.90
C GLN A 255 -25.07 -10.66 1.43
N SER A 256 -23.76 -10.46 1.31
CA SER A 256 -22.83 -11.42 0.71
C SER A 256 -21.66 -11.74 1.63
N LYS A 257 -20.98 -12.84 1.35
CA LYS A 257 -19.69 -13.16 1.97
C LYS A 257 -18.60 -12.16 1.57
N SER A 258 -18.71 -11.52 0.40
CA SER A 258 -17.75 -10.55 -0.12
C SER A 258 -18.42 -9.17 -0.24
N ALA A 259 -17.69 -8.11 0.12
CA ALA A 259 -18.16 -6.75 -0.08
C ALA A 259 -18.25 -6.35 -1.57
N GLY A 260 -17.52 -7.08 -2.43
CA GLY A 260 -17.46 -6.81 -3.87
C GLY A 260 -16.69 -5.52 -4.20
N PHE A 261 -16.41 -5.37 -5.50
CA PHE A 261 -15.98 -4.10 -6.09
C PHE A 261 -17.17 -3.47 -6.80
N PRO A 262 -17.32 -2.13 -6.75
CA PRO A 262 -18.38 -1.45 -7.50
C PRO A 262 -18.16 -1.62 -9.00
N GLU A 263 -19.26 -1.80 -9.73
CA GLU A 263 -19.25 -1.78 -11.18
C GLU A 263 -18.95 -0.37 -11.71
N VAL A 264 -18.38 -0.28 -12.91
CA VAL A 264 -17.98 1.01 -13.53
C VAL A 264 -19.18 1.96 -13.65
N ASP A 265 -20.37 1.42 -13.94
CA ASP A 265 -21.59 2.21 -14.07
C ASP A 265 -21.95 2.98 -12.79
N LEU A 266 -21.62 2.43 -11.63
CA LEU A 266 -21.83 3.13 -10.37
C LEU A 266 -20.98 4.41 -10.27
N CYS A 267 -19.74 4.36 -10.75
CA CYS A 267 -18.86 5.53 -10.80
C CYS A 267 -19.46 6.62 -11.69
N MET A 268 -20.12 6.23 -12.77
CA MET A 268 -20.72 7.16 -13.73
C MET A 268 -21.92 7.92 -13.21
N ASN A 269 -22.52 7.52 -12.06
CA ASN A 269 -23.57 8.33 -11.42
C ASN A 269 -23.10 9.76 -11.11
N CYS A 270 -21.80 9.93 -10.80
CA CYS A 270 -21.19 11.23 -10.57
C CYS A 270 -20.25 11.63 -11.71
N HIS A 271 -19.42 10.70 -12.21
CA HIS A 271 -18.38 10.99 -13.20
C HIS A 271 -18.90 11.20 -14.63
N ILE A 272 -20.20 11.11 -14.86
CA ILE A 272 -20.82 11.63 -16.09
C ILE A 272 -20.70 13.17 -16.16
N ILE A 273 -20.72 13.85 -15.00
CA ILE A 273 -20.63 15.31 -14.87
C ILE A 273 -19.26 15.73 -14.37
N VAL A 274 -18.75 15.08 -13.30
CA VAL A 274 -17.46 15.38 -12.68
C VAL A 274 -16.35 14.74 -13.51
N ARG A 275 -15.79 15.51 -14.44
CA ARG A 275 -14.75 15.04 -15.38
C ARG A 275 -13.35 15.54 -15.02
N ASP A 276 -13.25 16.55 -14.17
CA ASP A 276 -12.00 17.17 -13.73
C ASP A 276 -11.96 17.16 -12.21
N GLY A 277 -11.12 16.32 -11.64
CA GLY A 277 -10.93 16.15 -10.21
C GLY A 277 -10.02 17.24 -9.63
N THR A 278 -10.32 17.69 -8.43
CA THR A 278 -9.55 18.74 -7.75
C THR A 278 -8.10 18.35 -7.47
N HIS A 279 -7.81 17.05 -7.33
CA HIS A 279 -6.49 16.52 -7.03
C HIS A 279 -5.83 15.85 -8.23
N SER A 280 -6.57 15.07 -9.01
CA SER A 280 -6.04 14.27 -10.11
C SER A 280 -6.22 14.90 -11.48
N GLY A 281 -6.93 16.03 -11.58
CA GLY A 281 -7.37 16.56 -12.86
C GLY A 281 -8.22 15.53 -13.62
N MET A 282 -8.06 15.51 -14.94
CA MET A 282 -8.87 14.64 -15.82
C MET A 282 -8.29 13.22 -15.99
N HIS A 283 -7.01 13.00 -15.67
CA HIS A 283 -6.30 11.77 -16.08
C HIS A 283 -6.94 10.50 -15.52
N GLU A 284 -7.07 10.40 -14.20
CA GLU A 284 -7.62 9.19 -13.55
C GLU A 284 -9.10 9.01 -13.86
N ILE A 285 -9.87 10.10 -13.89
CA ILE A 285 -11.29 10.06 -14.24
C ILE A 285 -11.49 9.61 -15.70
N SER A 286 -10.59 10.01 -16.61
CA SER A 286 -10.68 9.56 -18.01
C SER A 286 -10.53 8.05 -18.18
N LYS A 287 -9.80 7.38 -17.30
CA LYS A 287 -9.70 5.91 -17.28
C LYS A 287 -11.05 5.26 -16.94
N VAL A 288 -11.78 5.81 -15.95
CA VAL A 288 -13.13 5.35 -15.58
C VAL A 288 -14.09 5.52 -16.77
N VAL A 289 -14.05 6.70 -17.39
CA VAL A 289 -14.91 7.01 -18.53
C VAL A 289 -14.64 6.09 -19.73
N SER A 290 -13.34 5.87 -20.03
CA SER A 290 -12.94 4.97 -21.10
C SER A 290 -13.40 3.52 -20.83
N ALA A 291 -13.27 3.04 -19.60
CA ALA A 291 -13.75 1.71 -19.22
C ALA A 291 -15.26 1.58 -19.42
N HIS A 292 -16.04 2.61 -19.03
CA HIS A 292 -17.49 2.64 -19.26
C HIS A 292 -17.85 2.66 -20.75
N GLU A 293 -17.22 3.54 -21.54
CA GLU A 293 -17.49 3.68 -22.98
C GLU A 293 -17.16 2.40 -23.76
N ASN A 294 -16.12 1.68 -23.33
CA ASN A 294 -15.72 0.40 -23.94
C ASN A 294 -16.45 -0.82 -23.36
N ASN A 295 -17.29 -0.63 -22.34
CA ASN A 295 -17.95 -1.70 -21.60
C ASN A 295 -16.93 -2.71 -21.00
N GLU A 296 -15.86 -2.16 -20.42
CA GLU A 296 -14.77 -2.92 -19.79
C GLU A 296 -14.86 -2.83 -18.26
N SER A 297 -14.50 -3.91 -17.58
CA SER A 297 -14.35 -3.93 -16.13
C SER A 297 -13.00 -3.38 -15.72
N ILE A 298 -12.93 -2.67 -14.58
CA ILE A 298 -11.66 -2.27 -13.99
C ILE A 298 -11.07 -3.45 -13.22
N GLU A 299 -9.88 -3.87 -13.60
CA GLU A 299 -9.15 -5.01 -13.00
C GLU A 299 -8.49 -4.62 -11.68
N TRP A 300 -9.32 -4.39 -10.64
CA TRP A 300 -8.84 -4.02 -9.31
C TRP A 300 -7.97 -5.10 -8.68
N ILE A 301 -6.84 -4.69 -8.11
CA ILE A 301 -5.98 -5.59 -7.34
C ILE A 301 -6.55 -5.72 -5.92
N ARG A 302 -6.84 -6.96 -5.52
CA ARG A 302 -7.37 -7.24 -4.19
C ARG A 302 -6.30 -6.99 -3.12
N VAL A 303 -6.58 -6.09 -2.19
CA VAL A 303 -5.69 -5.75 -1.07
C VAL A 303 -5.87 -6.72 0.10
N HIS A 304 -7.12 -6.92 0.52
CA HIS A 304 -7.44 -7.82 1.63
C HIS A 304 -7.77 -9.20 1.07
N ASN A 305 -6.96 -10.18 1.41
CA ASN A 305 -7.13 -11.55 0.94
C ASN A 305 -6.99 -12.53 2.12
N LEU A 306 -7.90 -13.50 2.17
CA LEU A 306 -7.81 -14.67 3.03
C LEU A 306 -7.39 -15.87 2.21
N GLN A 307 -6.77 -16.84 2.84
CA GLN A 307 -6.38 -18.09 2.21
C GLN A 307 -7.64 -18.89 1.78
N ASP A 308 -7.53 -19.65 0.70
CA ASP A 308 -8.67 -20.33 0.06
C ASP A 308 -9.43 -21.29 0.99
N HIS A 309 -8.74 -21.84 2.00
CA HIS A 309 -9.33 -22.76 2.99
C HIS A 309 -10.04 -22.03 4.15
N VAL A 310 -10.17 -20.71 4.09
CA VAL A 310 -10.81 -19.89 5.12
C VAL A 310 -12.12 -19.33 4.60
N PHE A 311 -13.21 -19.68 5.28
CA PHE A 311 -14.51 -19.05 5.04
C PHE A 311 -14.66 -17.79 5.90
N PHE A 312 -15.07 -16.70 5.27
CA PHE A 312 -15.43 -15.44 5.94
C PHE A 312 -16.68 -14.86 5.27
N SER A 313 -17.56 -14.27 6.06
CA SER A 313 -18.78 -13.62 5.58
C SER A 313 -18.90 -12.21 6.11
N HIS A 314 -18.81 -11.21 5.20
CA HIS A 314 -19.06 -9.82 5.55
C HIS A 314 -20.48 -9.62 6.11
N ALA A 315 -21.50 -10.23 5.49
CA ALA A 315 -22.88 -10.09 5.95
C ALA A 315 -23.06 -10.47 7.42
N GLN A 316 -22.41 -11.56 7.90
CA GLN A 316 -22.50 -11.95 9.29
C GLN A 316 -21.83 -10.94 10.23
N HIS A 317 -20.68 -10.40 9.83
CA HIS A 317 -19.92 -9.47 10.69
C HIS A 317 -20.50 -8.07 10.69
N VAL A 318 -20.94 -7.58 9.55
CA VAL A 318 -21.41 -6.20 9.38
C VAL A 318 -22.89 -6.06 9.69
N GLU A 319 -23.75 -6.98 9.20
CA GLU A 319 -25.19 -6.84 9.33
C GLU A 319 -25.72 -7.55 10.58
N VAL A 320 -25.24 -8.77 10.88
CA VAL A 320 -25.73 -9.54 12.02
C VAL A 320 -25.10 -9.10 13.34
N VAL A 321 -23.78 -8.88 13.34
CA VAL A 321 -23.02 -8.53 14.55
C VAL A 321 -22.90 -7.00 14.72
N GLY A 322 -22.92 -6.24 13.61
CA GLY A 322 -22.82 -4.78 13.65
C GLY A 322 -21.39 -4.25 13.85
N ILE A 323 -20.39 -4.96 13.31
CA ILE A 323 -18.98 -4.53 13.41
C ILE A 323 -18.71 -3.46 12.36
N ASP A 324 -18.05 -2.38 12.77
CA ASP A 324 -17.62 -1.29 11.90
C ASP A 324 -16.49 -1.74 10.95
N CYS A 325 -16.49 -1.18 9.74
CA CYS A 325 -15.53 -1.50 8.68
C CYS A 325 -14.08 -1.30 9.14
N GLN A 326 -13.83 -0.21 9.88
CA GLN A 326 -12.52 0.18 10.37
C GLN A 326 -11.90 -0.84 11.35
N THR A 327 -12.69 -1.64 12.02
CA THR A 327 -12.21 -2.67 12.94
C THR A 327 -11.27 -3.67 12.24
N CYS A 328 -11.58 -4.00 10.99
CA CYS A 328 -10.79 -4.94 10.19
C CYS A 328 -9.91 -4.24 9.15
N HIS A 329 -10.42 -3.18 8.52
CA HIS A 329 -9.76 -2.50 7.41
C HIS A 329 -8.91 -1.30 7.84
N GLY A 330 -8.97 -0.90 9.13
CA GLY A 330 -8.35 0.33 9.60
C GLY A 330 -9.06 1.58 9.07
N PRO A 331 -8.47 2.77 9.18
CA PRO A 331 -9.08 4.04 8.77
C PRO A 331 -9.04 4.21 7.23
N VAL A 332 -9.77 3.35 6.50
CA VAL A 332 -9.78 3.35 5.01
C VAL A 332 -10.25 4.68 4.46
N GLU A 333 -11.16 5.36 5.17
CA GLU A 333 -11.66 6.69 4.82
C GLU A 333 -10.58 7.77 4.79
N GLU A 334 -9.44 7.54 5.43
CA GLU A 334 -8.27 8.44 5.43
C GLU A 334 -7.20 8.02 4.41
N MET A 335 -7.44 6.96 3.62
CA MET A 335 -6.44 6.41 2.72
C MET A 335 -6.63 6.90 1.29
N HIS A 336 -5.55 7.42 0.70
CA HIS A 336 -5.47 7.64 -0.75
C HIS A 336 -5.22 6.32 -1.48
N ARG A 337 -4.35 5.47 -0.95
CA ARG A 337 -4.07 4.13 -1.43
C ARG A 337 -4.36 3.15 -0.32
N VAL A 338 -5.23 2.20 -0.58
CA VAL A 338 -5.66 1.22 0.43
C VAL A 338 -4.53 0.24 0.71
N ARG A 339 -4.27 0.03 1.99
CA ARG A 339 -3.36 -0.99 2.49
C ARG A 339 -4.06 -1.94 3.46
N GLN A 340 -3.58 -3.15 3.56
CA GLN A 340 -4.03 -4.08 4.58
C GLN A 340 -3.43 -3.70 5.92
N VAL A 341 -4.26 -3.25 6.87
CA VAL A 341 -3.82 -2.83 8.22
C VAL A 341 -3.74 -4.03 9.16
N SER A 342 -4.77 -4.86 9.19
CA SER A 342 -4.83 -6.04 10.05
C SER A 342 -4.14 -7.23 9.39
N ASP A 343 -3.46 -8.07 10.20
CA ASP A 343 -2.75 -9.23 9.69
C ASP A 343 -3.67 -10.36 9.21
N LEU A 344 -4.96 -10.33 9.62
CA LEU A 344 -6.01 -11.28 9.27
C LEU A 344 -5.62 -12.75 9.50
N SER A 345 -4.70 -13.00 10.47
CA SER A 345 -4.29 -14.34 10.84
C SER A 345 -5.39 -15.05 11.66
N MET A 346 -5.30 -16.39 11.72
CA MET A 346 -6.18 -17.18 12.58
C MET A 346 -6.17 -16.68 14.03
N GLY A 347 -4.99 -16.36 14.57
CA GLY A 347 -4.85 -15.81 15.93
C GLY A 347 -5.57 -14.47 16.10
N TRP A 348 -5.48 -13.59 15.12
CA TRP A 348 -6.17 -12.31 15.13
C TRP A 348 -7.71 -12.49 15.16
N CYS A 349 -8.24 -13.38 14.31
CA CYS A 349 -9.67 -13.68 14.27
C CYS A 349 -10.15 -14.31 15.59
N ILE A 350 -9.44 -15.31 16.12
CA ILE A 350 -9.81 -16.00 17.36
C ILE A 350 -9.77 -15.03 18.55
N ASN A 351 -8.77 -14.17 18.66
CA ASN A 351 -8.71 -13.19 19.74
C ASN A 351 -9.90 -12.22 19.68
N CYS A 352 -10.26 -11.75 18.48
CA CYS A 352 -11.45 -10.93 18.30
C CYS A 352 -12.72 -11.69 18.74
N HIS A 353 -12.91 -12.95 18.33
CA HIS A 353 -14.08 -13.74 18.70
C HIS A 353 -14.19 -14.04 20.20
N ARG A 354 -13.07 -14.08 20.92
CA ARG A 354 -13.05 -14.26 22.38
C ARG A 354 -13.46 -13.01 23.14
N ASP A 355 -13.09 -11.86 22.64
CA ASP A 355 -13.23 -10.59 23.34
C ASP A 355 -14.41 -9.75 22.86
N THR A 356 -14.83 -9.89 21.60
CA THR A 356 -15.88 -9.08 21.01
C THR A 356 -17.27 -9.54 21.45
N GLU A 357 -18.01 -8.60 22.00
CA GLU A 357 -19.41 -8.78 22.32
C GLU A 357 -20.25 -8.78 21.02
N VAL A 358 -21.20 -9.71 20.94
CA VAL A 358 -22.15 -9.76 19.85
C VAL A 358 -23.43 -9.00 20.22
N GLN A 359 -24.11 -8.45 19.22
CA GLN A 359 -25.43 -7.81 19.41
C GLN A 359 -26.47 -8.91 19.68
N PHE A 360 -26.51 -9.38 20.93
CA PHE A 360 -27.23 -10.58 21.33
C PHE A 360 -28.73 -10.35 21.49
N PHE A 361 -29.14 -9.16 22.01
CA PHE A 361 -30.55 -8.80 22.17
C PHE A 361 -31.14 -8.22 20.88
N ASP A 362 -32.43 -8.44 20.69
CA ASP A 362 -33.20 -7.96 19.54
C ASP A 362 -32.63 -8.39 18.17
N ASN A 363 -31.92 -9.53 18.16
CA ASN A 363 -31.31 -10.12 16.98
C ASN A 363 -31.83 -11.55 16.78
N ALA A 364 -32.67 -11.72 15.78
CA ALA A 364 -33.32 -13.01 15.45
C ALA A 364 -32.33 -14.17 15.23
N PHE A 365 -31.09 -13.87 14.86
CA PHE A 365 -30.05 -14.87 14.67
C PHE A 365 -29.71 -15.61 15.97
N TYR A 366 -29.83 -14.93 17.13
CA TYR A 366 -29.47 -15.47 18.45
C TYR A 366 -30.67 -15.91 19.29
N GLU A 367 -31.89 -15.83 18.80
CA GLU A 367 -33.11 -16.24 19.55
C GLU A 367 -33.06 -17.66 20.10
N LYS A 368 -32.39 -18.58 19.40
CA LYS A 368 -32.29 -19.99 19.76
C LYS A 368 -31.33 -20.32 20.94
N TYR A 369 -30.53 -19.33 21.38
CA TYR A 369 -29.58 -19.52 22.49
C TYR A 369 -30.22 -19.30 23.85
N GLU A 370 -31.25 -20.10 24.19
CA GLU A 370 -32.10 -19.97 25.40
C GLU A 370 -31.29 -19.93 26.69
N GLU A 371 -30.21 -20.71 26.81
CA GLU A 371 -29.37 -20.76 28.01
C GLU A 371 -28.62 -19.46 28.24
N LEU A 372 -28.06 -18.85 27.18
CA LEU A 372 -27.40 -17.58 27.27
C LEU A 372 -28.40 -16.45 27.61
N HIS A 373 -29.61 -16.51 27.04
CA HIS A 373 -30.68 -15.57 27.39
C HIS A 373 -31.08 -15.67 28.87
N ARG A 374 -31.15 -16.89 29.44
CA ARG A 374 -31.42 -17.09 30.86
C ARG A 374 -30.29 -16.57 31.75
N ALA A 375 -29.03 -16.88 31.40
CA ALA A 375 -27.86 -16.41 32.13
C ALA A 375 -27.72 -14.88 32.15
N MET A 376 -28.02 -14.21 31.01
CA MET A 376 -28.08 -12.76 30.93
C MET A 376 -29.19 -12.18 31.81
N LYS A 377 -30.41 -12.76 31.78
CA LYS A 377 -31.55 -12.32 32.61
C LYS A 377 -31.34 -12.52 34.10
N SER A 378 -30.64 -13.57 34.49
CA SER A 378 -30.28 -13.85 35.89
C SER A 378 -29.10 -12.99 36.39
N GLY A 379 -28.40 -12.31 35.52
CA GLY A 379 -27.19 -11.53 35.86
C GLY A 379 -25.94 -12.39 36.06
N GLU A 380 -25.98 -13.67 35.69
CA GLU A 380 -24.85 -14.60 35.77
C GLU A 380 -23.74 -14.20 34.80
N ILE A 381 -24.13 -13.71 33.59
CA ILE A 381 -23.24 -13.13 32.63
C ILE A 381 -23.72 -11.72 32.28
N SER A 382 -22.78 -10.82 31.98
CA SER A 382 -23.06 -9.41 31.62
C SER A 382 -22.98 -9.15 30.13
N ARG A 383 -22.37 -10.04 29.36
CA ARG A 383 -22.19 -9.93 27.89
C ARG A 383 -22.11 -11.32 27.28
N VAL A 384 -22.38 -11.40 25.98
CA VAL A 384 -22.20 -12.63 25.19
C VAL A 384 -21.16 -12.34 24.12
N THR A 385 -20.10 -13.18 24.07
CA THR A 385 -19.04 -13.07 23.06
C THR A 385 -19.30 -13.97 21.86
N ALA A 386 -18.61 -13.71 20.74
CA ALA A 386 -18.71 -14.52 19.55
C ALA A 386 -18.28 -15.99 19.82
N GLU A 387 -17.29 -16.23 20.70
CA GLU A 387 -16.88 -17.58 21.11
C GLU A 387 -18.04 -18.34 21.77
N GLN A 388 -18.83 -17.70 22.63
CA GLN A 388 -19.95 -18.33 23.34
C GLN A 388 -21.10 -18.76 22.42
N VAL A 389 -21.22 -18.15 21.26
CA VAL A 389 -22.17 -18.54 20.20
C VAL A 389 -21.54 -19.43 19.12
N GLY A 390 -20.39 -20.02 19.40
CA GLY A 390 -19.72 -20.98 18.54
C GLY A 390 -18.81 -20.36 17.48
N GLY A 391 -18.50 -19.07 17.55
CA GLY A 391 -17.67 -18.37 16.57
C GLY A 391 -16.20 -18.78 16.55
N ALA A 392 -15.71 -19.51 17.57
CA ALA A 392 -14.34 -20.03 17.63
C ALA A 392 -14.22 -21.52 17.23
N GLU A 393 -15.30 -22.16 16.79
CA GLU A 393 -15.26 -23.54 16.31
C GLU A 393 -14.53 -23.65 14.97
N CYS A 394 -13.64 -24.64 14.82
CA CYS A 394 -12.81 -24.81 13.62
C CYS A 394 -13.64 -24.86 12.33
N SER A 395 -14.75 -25.57 12.35
CA SER A 395 -15.65 -25.77 11.20
C SER A 395 -16.42 -24.51 10.78
N LYS A 396 -16.38 -23.43 11.55
CA LYS A 396 -16.99 -22.15 11.17
C LYS A 396 -16.11 -21.35 10.20
N CYS A 397 -14.82 -21.57 10.26
CA CYS A 397 -13.83 -20.86 9.45
C CYS A 397 -13.14 -21.78 8.44
N HIS A 398 -13.09 -23.10 8.69
CA HIS A 398 -12.42 -24.09 7.82
C HIS A 398 -13.39 -25.13 7.29
N TYR A 399 -13.36 -25.41 5.98
CA TYR A 399 -14.18 -26.42 5.30
C TYR A 399 -13.36 -27.32 4.40
#